data_0649e46f09970e1c9e5cb7725c0a43e4
#
_entry.id   0649e46f09970e1c9e5cb7725c0a43e4
#
_cell.length_a   1.000
_cell.length_b   1.000
_cell.length_c   1.000
_cell.angle_alpha   90.00
_cell.angle_beta   90.00
_cell.angle_gamma   90.00
#
_symmetry.space_group_name_H-M   'P 1'
#
loop_
_entity.id
_entity.type
_entity.pdbx_description
1 polymer ?
#
loop_
_entity_poly.entity_id
_entity_poly.type
_entity_poly.pdbx_seq_one_letter_code
_entity_poly.pdbx_strand_id
1 'polypeptide(L)'
;MRAPTPSDGRPARLLDRVLALWLAGVALRVTILAVPPVIPLIRTEFGMSETQVGILTGLPPVLFAVSAVLASLFIARLGALATVIAGILATAVGSALRGVAPDVAVLYAATIVTGFGVAIMQPSLPPLVRAWLPDRVGFGTAVFTNGLLVGEIIPVALTLPLLLPLLGGSWRWSFVVWAVPVALIAGVIAAIAPKNVAYGGRSATSLWWPDWSDPLIWRLGFILGAANAMYFTANAFLPDYLHYVGRPDLVSAALIALNLGQIPASLLLLLVAGRMERRVWPYVASGLVSLLGIGGIMVGGAWIVVSAAVLGFAAAATLILALALPSLLSPADDVHRVTAAMFTISYSTAVLTPIVSGLAWDLTGVAPAAFVPLALCAVVLIVLAPSVLFDRGR
;
A
#
# COMPACT_ATOMS: atom_id res chain seq x y z
N MET A 1 -34.78 -21.67 32.83
CA MET A 1 -34.06 -21.03 31.70
C MET A 1 -33.69 -19.61 32.09
N ARG A 2 -32.42 -19.35 32.44
CA ARG A 2 -31.91 -18.00 32.69
C ARG A 2 -31.55 -17.39 31.36
N ALA A 3 -32.10 -16.20 31.06
CA ALA A 3 -31.69 -15.41 29.91
C ALA A 3 -30.18 -15.08 30.02
N PRO A 4 -29.43 -15.13 28.92
CA PRO A 4 -28.03 -14.76 28.96
C PRO A 4 -27.92 -13.26 29.28
N THR A 5 -27.13 -12.96 30.33
CA THR A 5 -26.74 -11.58 30.68
C THR A 5 -26.07 -10.91 29.50
N PRO A 6 -26.44 -9.66 29.14
CA PRO A 6 -25.72 -8.91 28.12
C PRO A 6 -24.28 -8.69 28.60
N SER A 7 -23.31 -9.20 27.86
CA SER A 7 -21.92 -8.87 28.09
C SER A 7 -21.76 -7.36 27.94
N ASP A 8 -21.14 -6.71 28.93
CA ASP A 8 -20.78 -5.27 28.99
C ASP A 8 -19.89 -4.85 27.80
N GLY A 9 -20.44 -4.81 26.61
CA GLY A 9 -19.82 -4.23 25.44
C GLY A 9 -20.27 -2.77 25.31
N ARG A 10 -19.50 -1.81 25.84
CA ARG A 10 -19.67 -0.40 25.47
C ARG A 10 -19.77 -0.33 23.94
N PRO A 11 -20.78 0.33 23.35
CA PRO A 11 -20.84 0.52 21.93
C PRO A 11 -19.55 1.24 21.50
N ALA A 12 -18.74 0.60 20.66
CA ALA A 12 -17.48 1.19 20.18
C ALA A 12 -17.81 2.54 19.54
N ARG A 13 -17.23 3.59 20.08
CA ARG A 13 -17.44 4.97 19.60
C ARG A 13 -16.90 5.07 18.18
N LEU A 14 -17.44 6.00 17.38
CA LEU A 14 -16.93 6.27 16.03
C LEU A 14 -15.42 6.52 16.04
N LEU A 15 -14.94 7.23 17.07
CA LEU A 15 -13.52 7.51 17.27
C LEU A 15 -12.69 6.23 17.39
N ASP A 16 -13.15 5.21 18.12
CA ASP A 16 -12.41 3.96 18.31
C ASP A 16 -12.22 3.22 16.98
N ARG A 17 -13.28 3.21 16.13
CA ARG A 17 -13.23 2.61 14.79
C ARG A 17 -12.26 3.34 13.87
N VAL A 18 -12.34 4.68 13.85
CA VAL A 18 -11.47 5.55 13.04
C VAL A 18 -10.02 5.40 13.49
N LEU A 19 -9.75 5.44 14.79
CA LEU A 19 -8.42 5.28 15.35
C LEU A 19 -7.83 3.89 15.04
N ALA A 20 -8.60 2.83 15.19
CA ALA A 20 -8.15 1.47 14.87
C ALA A 20 -7.79 1.32 13.39
N LEU A 21 -8.60 1.87 12.47
CA LEU A 21 -8.31 1.86 11.03
C LEU A 21 -7.06 2.69 10.71
N TRP A 22 -6.93 3.87 11.30
CA TRP A 22 -5.77 4.73 11.06
C TRP A 22 -4.47 4.09 11.56
N LEU A 23 -4.48 3.54 12.77
CA LEU A 23 -3.33 2.83 13.35
C LEU A 23 -2.96 1.58 12.54
N ALA A 24 -3.95 0.83 12.06
CA ALA A 24 -3.69 -0.31 11.17
C ALA A 24 -3.02 0.16 9.86
N GLY A 25 -3.46 1.31 9.31
CA GLY A 25 -2.79 1.96 8.18
C GLY A 25 -1.33 2.29 8.47
N VAL A 26 -1.04 2.94 9.59
CA VAL A 26 0.34 3.27 10.03
C VAL A 26 1.20 2.01 10.10
N ALA A 27 0.68 0.94 10.73
CA ALA A 27 1.41 -0.32 10.91
C ALA A 27 1.78 -1.00 9.58
N LEU A 28 1.04 -0.75 8.48
CA LEU A 28 1.34 -1.31 7.16
C LEU A 28 2.73 -0.91 6.63
N ARG A 29 3.23 0.26 7.00
CA ARG A 29 4.39 0.86 6.32
C ARG A 29 5.60 1.11 7.21
N VAL A 30 5.40 1.34 8.51
CA VAL A 30 6.49 1.72 9.42
C VAL A 30 7.70 0.78 9.31
N THR A 31 7.50 -0.52 9.40
CA THR A 31 8.59 -1.51 9.37
C THR A 31 9.19 -1.74 7.98
N ILE A 32 8.41 -1.47 6.93
CA ILE A 32 8.88 -1.58 5.53
C ILE A 32 9.79 -0.39 5.21
N LEU A 33 9.32 0.83 5.53
CA LEU A 33 10.04 2.06 5.23
C LEU A 33 11.16 2.39 6.23
N ALA A 34 11.30 1.59 7.29
CA ALA A 34 12.47 1.63 8.16
C ALA A 34 13.75 1.09 7.50
N VAL A 35 13.63 0.32 6.41
CA VAL A 35 14.79 -0.30 5.72
C VAL A 35 15.58 0.72 4.88
N PRO A 36 14.97 1.51 3.97
CA PRO A 36 15.72 2.38 3.05
C PRO A 36 16.75 3.28 3.72
N PRO A 37 16.46 3.97 4.84
CA PRO A 37 17.43 4.87 5.47
C PRO A 37 18.71 4.19 5.94
N VAL A 38 18.65 2.90 6.26
CA VAL A 38 19.79 2.16 6.85
C VAL A 38 20.45 1.20 5.87
N ILE A 39 20.02 1.13 4.63
CA ILE A 39 20.63 0.28 3.58
C ILE A 39 22.13 0.48 3.46
N PRO A 40 22.69 1.71 3.44
CA PRO A 40 24.14 1.90 3.34
C PRO A 40 24.90 1.25 4.48
N LEU A 41 24.37 1.27 5.70
CA LEU A 41 24.98 0.66 6.88
C LEU A 41 24.92 -0.87 6.81
N ILE A 42 23.76 -1.42 6.43
CA ILE A 42 23.58 -2.88 6.25
C ILE A 42 24.51 -3.39 5.15
N ARG A 43 24.58 -2.67 4.03
CA ARG A 43 25.45 -3.01 2.90
C ARG A 43 26.91 -3.06 3.30
N THR A 44 27.38 -2.05 4.04
CA THR A 44 28.77 -1.98 4.49
C THR A 44 29.09 -3.11 5.47
N GLU A 45 28.21 -3.41 6.41
CA GLU A 45 28.45 -4.45 7.43
C GLU A 45 28.48 -5.86 6.84
N PHE A 46 27.57 -6.17 5.91
CA PHE A 46 27.47 -7.50 5.30
C PHE A 46 28.21 -7.64 3.97
N GLY A 47 28.83 -6.58 3.44
CA GLY A 47 29.48 -6.62 2.14
C GLY A 47 28.52 -6.93 0.98
N MET A 48 27.28 -6.42 1.04
CA MET A 48 26.24 -6.76 0.07
C MET A 48 26.51 -6.17 -1.31
N SER A 49 26.28 -6.98 -2.35
CA SER A 49 26.26 -6.52 -3.73
C SER A 49 24.98 -5.69 -4.02
N GLU A 50 24.98 -4.92 -5.11
CA GLU A 50 23.79 -4.16 -5.57
C GLU A 50 22.60 -5.10 -5.79
N THR A 51 22.83 -6.28 -6.37
CA THR A 51 21.78 -7.29 -6.56
C THR A 51 21.17 -7.73 -5.23
N GLN A 52 22.00 -7.96 -4.20
CA GLN A 52 21.49 -8.34 -2.88
C GLN A 52 20.68 -7.22 -2.22
N VAL A 53 21.09 -5.97 -2.38
CA VAL A 53 20.29 -4.79 -1.94
C VAL A 53 18.98 -4.73 -2.71
N GLY A 54 19.03 -4.94 -4.03
CA GLY A 54 17.83 -4.99 -4.88
C GLY A 54 16.83 -6.07 -4.45
N ILE A 55 17.33 -7.27 -4.09
CA ILE A 55 16.49 -8.34 -3.54
C ILE A 55 15.86 -7.89 -2.22
N LEU A 56 16.62 -7.31 -1.29
CA LEU A 56 16.13 -6.86 0.01
C LEU A 56 14.95 -5.88 -0.12
N THR A 57 15.07 -4.94 -1.04
CA THR A 57 14.04 -3.90 -1.29
C THR A 57 12.88 -4.38 -2.14
N GLY A 58 13.13 -5.34 -3.05
CA GLY A 58 12.12 -5.91 -3.94
C GLY A 58 11.25 -7.02 -3.32
N LEU A 59 11.75 -7.68 -2.27
CA LEU A 59 11.01 -8.76 -1.58
C LEU A 59 9.59 -8.34 -1.12
N PRO A 60 9.37 -7.19 -0.44
CA PRO A 60 8.05 -6.85 0.06
C PRO A 60 6.98 -6.71 -1.05
N PRO A 61 7.18 -5.96 -2.15
CA PRO A 61 6.20 -5.89 -3.24
C PRO A 61 5.86 -7.26 -3.86
N VAL A 62 6.87 -8.12 -4.04
CA VAL A 62 6.66 -9.49 -4.56
C VAL A 62 5.80 -10.31 -3.59
N LEU A 63 6.07 -10.21 -2.28
CA LEU A 63 5.27 -10.89 -1.26
C LEU A 63 3.83 -10.37 -1.23
N PHE A 64 3.62 -9.07 -1.44
CA PHE A 64 2.27 -8.50 -1.52
C PHE A 64 1.49 -9.10 -2.69
N ALA A 65 2.12 -9.30 -3.84
CA ALA A 65 1.49 -9.95 -4.99
C ALA A 65 1.13 -11.42 -4.72
N VAL A 66 2.08 -12.19 -4.21
CA VAL A 66 1.93 -13.66 -4.07
C VAL A 66 1.07 -14.02 -2.87
N SER A 67 1.22 -13.32 -1.74
CA SER A 67 0.57 -13.70 -0.47
C SER A 67 -0.81 -13.07 -0.26
N ALA A 68 -1.26 -12.15 -1.11
CA ALA A 68 -2.56 -11.50 -0.95
C ALA A 68 -3.73 -12.50 -0.98
N VAL A 69 -3.66 -13.55 -1.80
CA VAL A 69 -4.69 -14.60 -1.83
C VAL A 69 -4.73 -15.39 -0.53
N LEU A 70 -3.57 -15.61 0.11
CA LEU A 70 -3.52 -16.26 1.43
C LEU A 70 -4.23 -15.43 2.51
N ALA A 71 -4.25 -14.10 2.37
CA ALA A 71 -5.01 -13.23 3.26
C ALA A 71 -6.51 -13.60 3.25
N SER A 72 -7.08 -13.91 2.09
CA SER A 72 -8.47 -14.36 1.98
C SER A 72 -8.73 -15.63 2.81
N LEU A 73 -7.80 -16.59 2.80
CA LEU A 73 -7.88 -17.79 3.63
C LEU A 73 -7.83 -17.47 5.13
N PHE A 74 -6.92 -16.59 5.55
CA PHE A 74 -6.83 -16.15 6.95
C PHE A 74 -8.10 -15.42 7.39
N ILE A 75 -8.64 -14.53 6.53
CA ILE A 75 -9.88 -13.80 6.81
C ILE A 75 -11.06 -14.78 6.94
N ALA A 76 -11.16 -15.76 6.03
CA ALA A 76 -12.21 -16.76 6.07
C ALA A 76 -12.18 -17.62 7.34
N ARG A 77 -10.99 -17.95 7.85
CA ARG A 77 -10.81 -18.82 9.02
C ARG A 77 -10.81 -18.07 10.35
N LEU A 78 -10.13 -16.95 10.43
CA LEU A 78 -9.87 -16.19 11.65
C LEU A 78 -10.76 -14.94 11.78
N GLY A 79 -11.27 -14.45 10.65
CA GLY A 79 -11.94 -13.15 10.54
C GLY A 79 -10.95 -12.01 10.27
N ALA A 80 -11.46 -10.91 9.71
CA ALA A 80 -10.62 -9.79 9.25
C ALA A 80 -9.84 -9.11 10.38
N LEU A 81 -10.45 -8.90 11.56
CA LEU A 81 -9.77 -8.24 12.70
C LEU A 81 -8.61 -9.08 13.23
N ALA A 82 -8.83 -10.39 13.44
CA ALA A 82 -7.77 -11.28 13.92
C ALA A 82 -6.63 -11.38 12.88
N THR A 83 -6.94 -11.37 11.59
CA THR A 83 -5.96 -11.37 10.51
C THR A 83 -5.13 -10.09 10.50
N VAL A 84 -5.76 -8.92 10.71
CA VAL A 84 -5.03 -7.63 10.86
C VAL A 84 -4.08 -7.68 12.05
N ILE A 85 -4.56 -8.10 13.22
CA ILE A 85 -3.72 -8.19 14.43
C ILE A 85 -2.56 -9.16 14.23
N ALA A 86 -2.83 -10.35 13.68
CA ALA A 86 -1.79 -11.34 13.37
C ALA A 86 -0.75 -10.78 12.37
N GLY A 87 -1.20 -10.07 11.33
CA GLY A 87 -0.32 -9.41 10.38
C GLY A 87 0.56 -8.33 11.00
N ILE A 88 0.00 -7.47 11.88
CA ILE A 88 0.75 -6.44 12.62
C ILE A 88 1.82 -7.10 13.50
N LEU A 89 1.46 -8.16 14.23
CA LEU A 89 2.41 -8.89 15.10
C LEU A 89 3.50 -9.57 14.27
N ALA A 90 3.16 -10.22 13.16
CA ALA A 90 4.15 -10.80 12.25
C ALA A 90 5.11 -9.73 11.71
N THR A 91 4.59 -8.56 11.37
CA THR A 91 5.38 -7.41 10.89
C THR A 91 6.34 -6.90 11.98
N ALA A 92 5.88 -6.79 13.22
CA ALA A 92 6.70 -6.39 14.37
C ALA A 92 7.79 -7.43 14.67
N VAL A 93 7.43 -8.72 14.71
CA VAL A 93 8.38 -9.82 14.91
C VAL A 93 9.43 -9.85 13.80
N GLY A 94 9.01 -9.77 12.54
CA GLY A 94 9.94 -9.73 11.41
C GLY A 94 10.88 -8.52 11.47
N SER A 95 10.40 -7.35 11.88
CA SER A 95 11.25 -6.17 12.08
C SER A 95 12.27 -6.39 13.20
N ALA A 96 11.85 -6.92 14.35
CA ALA A 96 12.77 -7.23 15.45
C ALA A 96 13.82 -8.28 15.04
N LEU A 97 13.42 -9.33 14.31
CA LEU A 97 14.33 -10.36 13.78
C LEU A 97 15.38 -9.79 12.81
N ARG A 98 15.03 -8.75 12.01
CA ARG A 98 16.03 -8.04 11.19
C ARG A 98 17.15 -7.45 12.07
N GLY A 99 16.81 -6.90 13.24
CA GLY A 99 17.77 -6.31 14.15
C GLY A 99 18.77 -7.30 14.75
N VAL A 100 18.42 -8.58 14.82
CA VAL A 100 19.29 -9.65 15.35
C VAL A 100 19.86 -10.57 14.25
N ALA A 101 19.65 -10.22 12.97
CA ALA A 101 20.13 -11.03 11.85
C ALA A 101 21.67 -11.13 11.85
N PRO A 102 22.26 -12.33 11.91
CA PRO A 102 23.70 -12.51 11.88
C PRO A 102 24.28 -12.40 10.46
N ASP A 103 23.45 -12.63 9.44
CA ASP A 103 23.84 -12.66 8.03
C ASP A 103 22.70 -12.21 7.10
N VAL A 104 23.00 -12.11 5.80
CA VAL A 104 22.06 -11.68 4.76
C VAL A 104 20.90 -12.65 4.60
N ALA A 105 21.09 -13.96 4.78
CA ALA A 105 20.05 -14.96 4.59
C ALA A 105 18.96 -14.81 5.68
N VAL A 106 19.38 -14.64 6.93
CA VAL A 106 18.47 -14.38 8.06
C VAL A 106 17.78 -13.01 7.90
N LEU A 107 18.49 -11.99 7.40
CA LEU A 107 17.91 -10.68 7.08
C LEU A 107 16.79 -10.81 6.03
N TYR A 108 16.99 -11.61 4.98
CA TYR A 108 15.96 -11.90 3.97
C TYR A 108 14.78 -12.67 4.58
N ALA A 109 15.05 -13.71 5.37
CA ALA A 109 14.00 -14.49 6.03
C ALA A 109 13.13 -13.59 6.95
N ALA A 110 13.75 -12.72 7.73
CA ALA A 110 13.04 -11.74 8.56
C ALA A 110 12.25 -10.72 7.72
N THR A 111 12.78 -10.34 6.56
CA THR A 111 12.07 -9.47 5.60
C THR A 111 10.88 -10.18 4.98
N ILE A 112 10.98 -11.48 4.69
CA ILE A 112 9.85 -12.29 4.23
C ILE A 112 8.75 -12.33 5.29
N VAL A 113 9.09 -12.54 6.57
CA VAL A 113 8.11 -12.53 7.67
C VAL A 113 7.40 -11.17 7.76
N THR A 114 8.16 -10.07 7.67
CA THR A 114 7.59 -8.70 7.68
C THR A 114 6.66 -8.48 6.49
N GLY A 115 7.12 -8.79 5.27
CA GLY A 115 6.35 -8.61 4.04
C GLY A 115 5.09 -9.48 4.02
N PHE A 116 5.17 -10.72 4.49
CA PHE A 116 4.01 -11.60 4.65
C PHE A 116 2.98 -11.02 5.63
N GLY A 117 3.43 -10.47 6.78
CA GLY A 117 2.56 -9.79 7.73
C GLY A 117 1.75 -8.67 7.08
N VAL A 118 2.41 -7.79 6.30
CA VAL A 118 1.73 -6.73 5.53
C VAL A 118 0.81 -7.32 4.47
N ALA A 119 1.25 -8.35 3.76
CA ALA A 119 0.48 -8.97 2.67
C ALA A 119 -0.85 -9.58 3.13
N ILE A 120 -0.92 -10.12 4.34
CA ILE A 120 -2.18 -10.64 4.91
C ILE A 120 -3.02 -9.54 5.57
N MET A 121 -2.40 -8.52 6.14
CA MET A 121 -3.07 -7.43 6.83
C MET A 121 -3.78 -6.49 5.85
N GLN A 122 -3.12 -6.10 4.76
CA GLN A 122 -3.61 -5.08 3.84
C GLN A 122 -4.95 -5.45 3.19
N PRO A 123 -5.18 -6.65 2.62
CA PRO A 123 -6.48 -7.06 2.08
C PRO A 123 -7.59 -7.23 3.13
N SER A 124 -7.23 -7.27 4.43
CA SER A 124 -8.18 -7.39 5.53
C SER A 124 -8.83 -6.05 5.91
N LEU A 125 -8.26 -4.90 5.49
CA LEU A 125 -8.76 -3.58 5.87
C LEU A 125 -10.07 -3.20 5.17
N PRO A 126 -10.25 -3.34 3.83
CA PRO A 126 -11.52 -3.01 3.18
C PRO A 126 -12.73 -3.74 3.77
N PRO A 127 -12.67 -5.05 4.06
CA PRO A 127 -13.71 -5.72 4.79
C PRO A 127 -14.03 -5.09 6.16
N LEU A 128 -13.01 -4.71 6.95
CA LEU A 128 -13.23 -4.04 8.23
C LEU A 128 -13.86 -2.65 8.07
N VAL A 129 -13.43 -1.88 7.08
CA VAL A 129 -14.04 -0.59 6.76
C VAL A 129 -15.53 -0.76 6.48
N ARG A 130 -15.91 -1.73 5.64
CA ARG A 130 -17.30 -2.00 5.34
C ARG A 130 -18.09 -2.42 6.57
N ALA A 131 -17.51 -3.26 7.42
CA ALA A 131 -18.16 -3.76 8.62
C ALA A 131 -18.32 -2.66 9.70
N TRP A 132 -17.35 -1.79 9.86
CA TRP A 132 -17.34 -0.78 10.91
C TRP A 132 -17.99 0.55 10.49
N LEU A 133 -17.92 0.90 9.20
CA LEU A 133 -18.37 2.16 8.63
C LEU A 133 -19.18 1.95 7.33
N PRO A 134 -20.28 1.16 7.36
CA PRO A 134 -21.01 0.78 6.13
C PRO A 134 -21.52 1.97 5.34
N ASP A 135 -21.98 3.04 6.04
CA ASP A 135 -22.49 4.26 5.41
C ASP A 135 -21.41 5.26 5.00
N ARG A 136 -20.13 4.98 5.34
CA ARG A 136 -18.99 5.88 5.14
C ARG A 136 -17.73 5.13 4.68
N VAL A 137 -17.90 4.19 3.74
CA VAL A 137 -16.81 3.32 3.25
C VAL A 137 -15.63 4.15 2.71
N GLY A 138 -15.90 5.14 1.85
CA GLY A 138 -14.84 6.00 1.30
C GLY A 138 -14.09 6.79 2.35
N PHE A 139 -14.78 7.30 3.37
CA PHE A 139 -14.11 7.96 4.50
C PHE A 139 -13.23 6.98 5.28
N GLY A 140 -13.74 5.79 5.62
CA GLY A 140 -12.97 4.77 6.33
C GLY A 140 -11.74 4.31 5.54
N THR A 141 -11.87 4.18 4.21
CA THR A 141 -10.75 3.88 3.31
C THR A 141 -9.73 5.00 3.30
N ALA A 142 -10.17 6.27 3.18
CA ALA A 142 -9.27 7.42 3.24
C ALA A 142 -8.54 7.52 4.59
N VAL A 143 -9.19 7.17 5.70
CA VAL A 143 -8.59 7.14 7.04
C VAL A 143 -7.44 6.15 7.11
N PHE A 144 -7.62 4.88 6.76
CA PHE A 144 -6.51 3.94 6.85
C PHE A 144 -5.42 4.21 5.82
N THR A 145 -5.76 4.72 4.64
CA THR A 145 -4.76 5.09 3.63
C THR A 145 -3.97 6.33 4.07
N ASN A 146 -4.60 7.31 4.74
CA ASN A 146 -3.87 8.41 5.37
C ASN A 146 -2.89 7.88 6.42
N GLY A 147 -3.34 6.94 7.28
CA GLY A 147 -2.46 6.26 8.23
C GLY A 147 -1.28 5.57 7.53
N LEU A 148 -1.51 4.90 6.38
CA LEU A 148 -0.47 4.27 5.57
C LEU A 148 0.58 5.29 5.13
N LEU A 149 0.16 6.43 4.57
CA LEU A 149 1.08 7.50 4.13
C LEU A 149 1.87 8.10 5.30
N VAL A 150 1.24 8.29 6.46
CA VAL A 150 1.93 8.74 7.68
C VAL A 150 2.94 7.68 8.13
N GLY A 151 2.58 6.40 8.08
CA GLY A 151 3.47 5.28 8.37
C GLY A 151 4.67 5.16 7.41
N GLU A 152 4.57 5.67 6.18
CA GLU A 152 5.69 5.79 5.25
C GLU A 152 6.67 6.90 5.66
N ILE A 153 6.14 8.05 6.06
CA ILE A 153 6.94 9.25 6.34
C ILE A 153 7.72 9.12 7.66
N ILE A 154 7.08 8.60 8.71
CA ILE A 154 7.65 8.56 10.06
C ILE A 154 9.03 7.89 10.12
N PRO A 155 9.23 6.64 9.66
CA PRO A 155 10.54 5.99 9.75
C PRO A 155 11.58 6.65 8.85
N VAL A 156 11.20 7.12 7.66
CA VAL A 156 12.11 7.80 6.74
C VAL A 156 12.60 9.12 7.33
N ALA A 157 11.70 9.89 7.94
CA ALA A 157 12.03 11.19 8.50
C ALA A 157 12.81 11.09 9.82
N LEU A 158 12.57 10.08 10.65
CA LEU A 158 13.10 10.02 12.02
C LEU A 158 14.27 9.06 12.20
N THR A 159 14.47 8.07 11.31
CA THR A 159 15.53 7.07 11.52
C THR A 159 16.93 7.70 11.50
N LEU A 160 17.27 8.47 10.47
CA LEU A 160 18.60 9.05 10.32
C LEU A 160 18.87 10.19 11.31
N PRO A 161 18.00 11.22 11.44
CA PRO A 161 18.32 12.39 12.28
C PRO A 161 18.12 12.16 13.78
N LEU A 162 17.25 11.23 14.16
CA LEU A 162 16.89 11.04 15.55
C LEU A 162 17.28 9.66 16.08
N LEU A 163 16.82 8.58 15.43
CA LEU A 163 16.95 7.24 16.01
C LEU A 163 18.40 6.75 15.98
N LEU A 164 19.08 6.84 14.84
CA LEU A 164 20.47 6.35 14.73
C LEU A 164 21.43 7.05 15.70
N PRO A 165 21.40 8.39 15.88
CA PRO A 165 22.23 9.04 16.90
C PRO A 165 21.95 8.55 18.32
N LEU A 166 20.66 8.39 18.68
CA LEU A 166 20.25 7.89 20.00
C LEU A 166 20.66 6.43 20.24
N LEU A 167 20.81 5.64 19.19
CA LEU A 167 21.17 4.21 19.24
C LEU A 167 22.68 3.95 18.96
N GLY A 168 23.52 4.99 19.07
CA GLY A 168 24.96 4.86 18.81
C GLY A 168 25.31 4.45 17.38
N GLY A 169 24.47 4.82 16.39
CA GLY A 169 24.65 4.47 14.98
C GLY A 169 24.20 3.06 14.59
N SER A 170 23.61 2.30 15.51
CA SER A 170 23.20 0.91 15.25
C SER A 170 21.91 0.81 14.44
N TRP A 171 22.02 0.39 13.18
CA TRP A 171 20.87 0.06 12.35
C TRP A 171 20.08 -1.14 12.89
N ARG A 172 20.73 -2.07 13.58
CA ARG A 172 20.10 -3.25 14.19
C ARG A 172 19.08 -2.84 15.23
N TRP A 173 19.46 -1.97 16.16
CA TRP A 173 18.57 -1.45 17.18
C TRP A 173 17.44 -0.59 16.57
N SER A 174 17.68 0.08 15.44
CA SER A 174 16.61 0.84 14.78
C SER A 174 15.42 -0.05 14.37
N PHE A 175 15.67 -1.26 13.88
CA PHE A 175 14.59 -2.21 13.54
C PHE A 175 13.85 -2.73 14.78
N VAL A 176 14.56 -2.97 15.87
CA VAL A 176 13.92 -3.38 17.14
C VAL A 176 13.05 -2.24 17.68
N VAL A 177 13.56 -1.01 17.67
CA VAL A 177 12.81 0.17 18.16
C VAL A 177 11.57 0.41 17.30
N TRP A 178 11.63 0.27 15.98
CA TRP A 178 10.45 0.39 15.12
C TRP A 178 9.45 -0.77 15.29
N ALA A 179 9.88 -1.93 15.72
CA ALA A 179 8.98 -3.05 16.04
C ALA A 179 8.09 -2.76 17.25
N VAL A 180 8.58 -2.00 18.24
CA VAL A 180 7.85 -1.70 19.48
C VAL A 180 6.54 -0.95 19.24
N PRO A 181 6.53 0.25 18.59
CA PRO A 181 5.27 0.95 18.33
C PRO A 181 4.31 0.12 17.47
N VAL A 182 4.81 -0.68 16.52
CA VAL A 182 3.96 -1.55 15.71
C VAL A 182 3.32 -2.66 16.57
N ALA A 183 4.06 -3.28 17.49
CA ALA A 183 3.49 -4.25 18.44
C ALA A 183 2.47 -3.60 19.38
N LEU A 184 2.74 -2.38 19.87
CA LEU A 184 1.80 -1.62 20.68
C LEU A 184 0.51 -1.30 19.92
N ILE A 185 0.59 -0.97 18.63
CA ILE A 185 -0.59 -0.76 17.78
C ILE A 185 -1.48 -2.02 17.76
N ALA A 186 -0.89 -3.22 17.67
CA ALA A 186 -1.68 -4.46 17.74
C ALA A 186 -2.46 -4.56 19.06
N GLY A 187 -1.82 -4.24 20.19
CA GLY A 187 -2.44 -4.23 21.51
C GLY A 187 -3.57 -3.19 21.62
N VAL A 188 -3.33 -1.98 21.13
CA VAL A 188 -4.33 -0.90 21.11
C VAL A 188 -5.54 -1.31 20.25
N ILE A 189 -5.32 -1.81 19.04
CA ILE A 189 -6.41 -2.27 18.16
C ILE A 189 -7.19 -3.41 18.84
N ALA A 190 -6.50 -4.38 19.45
CA ALA A 190 -7.16 -5.48 20.17
C ALA A 190 -8.04 -5.00 21.33
N ALA A 191 -7.68 -3.88 21.97
CA ALA A 191 -8.40 -3.29 23.09
C ALA A 191 -9.63 -2.45 22.64
N ILE A 192 -9.49 -1.63 21.57
CA ILE A 192 -10.53 -0.65 21.18
C ILE A 192 -11.42 -1.12 20.04
N ALA A 193 -10.96 -2.08 19.21
CA ALA A 193 -11.72 -2.51 18.04
C ALA A 193 -13.04 -3.19 18.40
N PRO A 194 -14.12 -2.95 17.63
CA PRO A 194 -15.40 -3.61 17.82
C PRO A 194 -15.28 -5.13 17.68
N LYS A 195 -15.58 -5.87 18.75
CA LYS A 195 -15.45 -7.35 18.76
C LYS A 195 -16.67 -8.06 18.17
N ASN A 196 -17.82 -7.40 18.13
CA ASN A 196 -19.13 -7.99 17.81
C ASN A 196 -19.58 -7.70 16.36
N VAL A 197 -18.67 -7.39 15.45
CA VAL A 197 -19.06 -7.29 14.05
C VAL A 197 -19.09 -8.69 13.48
N ALA A 198 -20.29 -9.25 13.38
CA ALA A 198 -20.53 -10.50 12.66
C ALA A 198 -20.12 -10.29 11.19
N TYR A 199 -18.91 -10.63 10.85
CA TYR A 199 -18.54 -10.99 9.49
C TYR A 199 -19.34 -12.24 9.17
N GLY A 200 -20.10 -12.23 8.06
CA GLY A 200 -21.02 -13.26 7.63
C GLY A 200 -20.62 -14.62 8.15
N GLY A 201 -21.50 -15.25 8.89
CA GLY A 201 -21.28 -16.32 9.88
C GLY A 201 -20.03 -17.16 9.61
N ARG A 202 -19.34 -17.55 10.67
CA ARG A 202 -18.33 -18.62 10.66
C ARG A 202 -18.91 -19.88 10.00
N SER A 203 -19.09 -19.85 8.68
CA SER A 203 -19.42 -21.04 7.93
C SER A 203 -18.09 -21.74 7.66
N ALA A 204 -17.98 -22.97 8.12
CA ALA A 204 -16.85 -23.86 7.84
C ALA A 204 -16.64 -24.07 6.32
N THR A 205 -17.52 -23.54 5.49
CA THR A 205 -17.57 -23.64 4.03
C THR A 205 -17.35 -22.29 3.32
N SER A 206 -16.87 -21.23 4.02
CA SER A 206 -16.63 -19.96 3.34
C SER A 206 -15.53 -20.13 2.28
N LEU A 207 -15.90 -19.86 1.02
CA LEU A 207 -14.97 -19.88 -0.10
C LEU A 207 -13.88 -18.81 0.16
N TRP A 208 -12.63 -19.19 0.06
CA TRP A 208 -11.48 -18.28 0.26
C TRP A 208 -10.74 -18.01 -1.05
N TRP A 209 -10.84 -18.95 -2.02
CA TRP A 209 -10.19 -18.80 -3.30
C TRP A 209 -10.96 -17.81 -4.18
N PRO A 210 -10.27 -16.79 -4.77
CA PRO A 210 -10.93 -15.83 -5.65
C PRO A 210 -11.55 -16.51 -6.88
N ASP A 211 -12.66 -15.97 -7.33
CA ASP A 211 -13.25 -16.36 -8.60
C ASP A 211 -12.58 -15.62 -9.76
N TRP A 212 -11.50 -16.18 -10.27
CA TRP A 212 -10.72 -15.60 -11.35
C TRP A 212 -11.50 -15.50 -12.69
N SER A 213 -12.68 -16.08 -12.80
CA SER A 213 -13.57 -15.92 -13.95
C SER A 213 -14.41 -14.64 -13.88
N ASP A 214 -14.53 -14.00 -12.69
CA ASP A 214 -15.25 -12.74 -12.53
C ASP A 214 -14.46 -11.57 -13.16
N PRO A 215 -14.99 -10.91 -14.22
CA PRO A 215 -14.33 -9.77 -14.84
C PRO A 215 -14.12 -8.59 -13.88
N LEU A 216 -14.92 -8.47 -12.82
CA LEU A 216 -14.80 -7.41 -11.83
C LEU A 216 -13.43 -7.44 -11.16
N ILE A 217 -12.94 -8.63 -10.79
CA ILE A 217 -11.63 -8.81 -10.14
C ILE A 217 -10.50 -8.23 -10.99
N TRP A 218 -10.49 -8.54 -12.29
CA TRP A 218 -9.47 -8.05 -13.22
C TRP A 218 -9.56 -6.55 -13.42
N ARG A 219 -10.77 -6.01 -13.58
CA ARG A 219 -10.99 -4.57 -13.76
C ARG A 219 -10.51 -3.80 -12.52
N LEU A 220 -10.89 -4.22 -11.32
CA LEU A 220 -10.45 -3.61 -10.06
C LEU A 220 -8.94 -3.75 -9.86
N GLY A 221 -8.40 -4.93 -10.15
CA GLY A 221 -6.98 -5.23 -10.06
C GLY A 221 -6.13 -4.32 -10.95
N PHE A 222 -6.54 -4.12 -12.21
CA PHE A 222 -5.82 -3.23 -13.12
C PHE A 222 -6.02 -1.74 -12.82
N ILE A 223 -7.17 -1.32 -12.29
CA ILE A 223 -7.38 0.07 -11.85
C ILE A 223 -6.42 0.39 -10.68
N LEU A 224 -6.37 -0.45 -9.66
CA LEU A 224 -5.44 -0.30 -8.56
C LEU A 224 -3.99 -0.52 -9.01
N GLY A 225 -3.79 -1.48 -9.91
CA GLY A 225 -2.49 -1.80 -10.51
C GLY A 225 -1.89 -0.63 -11.28
N ALA A 226 -2.71 0.08 -12.05
CA ALA A 226 -2.27 1.27 -12.76
C ALA A 226 -1.76 2.36 -11.81
N ALA A 227 -2.46 2.64 -10.70
CA ALA A 227 -2.01 3.61 -9.70
C ALA A 227 -0.68 3.19 -9.07
N ASN A 228 -0.58 1.94 -8.60
CA ASN A 228 0.65 1.42 -7.98
C ASN A 228 1.82 1.36 -8.97
N ALA A 229 1.57 0.89 -10.20
CA ALA A 229 2.59 0.81 -11.24
C ALA A 229 3.16 2.20 -11.59
N MET A 230 2.29 3.20 -11.79
CA MET A 230 2.72 4.58 -12.04
C MET A 230 3.60 5.11 -10.91
N TYR A 231 3.21 4.89 -9.65
CA TYR A 231 3.97 5.33 -8.48
C TYR A 231 5.32 4.63 -8.36
N PHE A 232 5.35 3.29 -8.39
CA PHE A 232 6.59 2.53 -8.22
C PHE A 232 7.56 2.75 -9.39
N THR A 233 7.05 2.80 -10.62
CA THR A 233 7.89 3.00 -11.80
C THR A 233 8.45 4.44 -11.85
N ALA A 234 7.65 5.44 -11.47
CA ALA A 234 8.15 6.82 -11.38
C ALA A 234 9.25 6.94 -10.32
N ASN A 235 9.08 6.33 -9.13
CA ASN A 235 10.14 6.30 -8.12
C ASN A 235 11.43 5.62 -8.62
N ALA A 236 11.30 4.55 -9.42
CA ALA A 236 12.44 3.81 -9.93
C ALA A 236 13.21 4.56 -11.04
N PHE A 237 12.49 5.14 -12.01
CA PHE A 237 13.12 5.67 -13.22
C PHE A 237 13.34 7.18 -13.24
N LEU A 238 12.69 7.94 -12.35
CA LEU A 238 12.86 9.39 -12.29
C LEU A 238 14.31 9.80 -11.96
N PRO A 239 15.04 9.13 -11.03
CA PRO A 239 16.45 9.42 -10.80
C PRO A 239 17.32 9.19 -12.04
N ASP A 240 17.21 8.03 -12.68
CA ASP A 240 18.04 7.67 -13.83
C ASP A 240 17.74 8.56 -15.04
N TYR A 241 16.46 8.89 -15.25
CA TYR A 241 16.06 9.86 -16.28
C TYR A 241 16.67 11.24 -16.04
N LEU A 242 16.67 11.73 -14.80
CA LEU A 242 17.27 13.01 -14.44
C LEU A 242 18.79 13.03 -14.65
N HIS A 243 19.48 11.93 -14.37
CA HIS A 243 20.90 11.79 -14.74
C HIS A 243 21.09 11.81 -16.26
N TYR A 244 20.26 11.10 -17.01
CA TYR A 244 20.32 11.08 -18.47
C TYR A 244 20.13 12.45 -19.12
N VAL A 245 19.20 13.28 -18.60
CA VAL A 245 18.97 14.64 -19.10
C VAL A 245 19.90 15.69 -18.50
N GLY A 246 20.92 15.27 -17.73
CA GLY A 246 21.93 16.16 -17.14
C GLY A 246 21.43 17.05 -15.99
N ARG A 247 20.38 16.62 -15.29
CA ARG A 247 19.77 17.33 -14.15
C ARG A 247 19.76 16.50 -12.84
N PRO A 248 20.91 15.92 -12.43
CA PRO A 248 21.00 15.17 -11.18
C PRO A 248 20.68 16.02 -9.94
N ASP A 249 20.84 17.35 -10.05
CA ASP A 249 20.49 18.34 -9.02
C ASP A 249 18.99 18.27 -8.63
N LEU A 250 18.10 17.84 -9.51
CA LEU A 250 16.66 17.75 -9.27
C LEU A 250 16.19 16.40 -8.70
N VAL A 251 17.04 15.37 -8.63
CA VAL A 251 16.65 14.02 -8.19
C VAL A 251 15.94 14.03 -6.83
N SER A 252 16.59 14.63 -5.84
CA SER A 252 16.02 14.70 -4.48
C SER A 252 14.71 15.48 -4.45
N ALA A 253 14.67 16.65 -5.11
CA ALA A 253 13.48 17.50 -5.15
C ALA A 253 12.30 16.79 -5.86
N ALA A 254 12.55 16.10 -6.97
CA ALA A 254 11.53 15.38 -7.73
C ALA A 254 10.96 14.17 -6.97
N LEU A 255 11.81 13.38 -6.32
CA LEU A 255 11.36 12.27 -5.48
C LEU A 255 10.59 12.75 -4.25
N ILE A 256 11.04 13.81 -3.59
CA ILE A 256 10.31 14.43 -2.49
C ILE A 256 8.95 14.93 -2.98
N ALA A 257 8.91 15.62 -4.12
CA ALA A 257 7.68 16.13 -4.69
C ALA A 257 6.68 15.02 -5.06
N LEU A 258 7.15 13.93 -5.67
CA LEU A 258 6.34 12.75 -5.98
C LEU A 258 5.70 12.16 -4.71
N ASN A 259 6.47 12.02 -3.65
CA ASN A 259 6.00 11.40 -2.40
C ASN A 259 5.13 12.37 -1.58
N LEU A 260 5.52 13.63 -1.43
CA LEU A 260 4.72 14.64 -0.72
C LEU A 260 3.43 15.00 -1.47
N GLY A 261 3.41 14.89 -2.80
CA GLY A 261 2.22 15.10 -3.62
C GLY A 261 1.03 14.20 -3.25
N GLN A 262 1.29 13.06 -2.61
CA GLN A 262 0.27 12.15 -2.11
C GLN A 262 -0.52 12.72 -0.91
N ILE A 263 0.11 13.56 -0.08
CA ILE A 263 -0.49 14.10 1.15
C ILE A 263 -1.72 14.96 0.86
N PRO A 264 -1.67 15.96 -0.04
CA PRO A 264 -2.86 16.75 -0.40
C PRO A 264 -4.02 15.88 -0.92
N ALA A 265 -3.73 14.85 -1.72
CA ALA A 265 -4.75 13.92 -2.20
C ALA A 265 -5.42 13.17 -1.03
N SER A 266 -4.62 12.66 -0.10
CA SER A 266 -5.12 11.96 1.09
C SER A 266 -5.99 12.86 1.96
N LEU A 267 -5.54 14.08 2.25
CA LEU A 267 -6.29 15.04 3.07
C LEU A 267 -7.60 15.47 2.39
N LEU A 268 -7.56 15.73 1.08
CA LEU A 268 -8.76 16.06 0.30
C LEU A 268 -9.77 14.91 0.35
N LEU A 269 -9.32 13.68 0.15
CA LEU A 269 -10.20 12.53 0.11
C LEU A 269 -10.78 12.14 1.48
N LEU A 270 -10.15 12.51 2.59
CA LEU A 270 -10.79 12.41 3.91
C LEU A 270 -12.12 13.19 3.96
N LEU A 271 -12.23 14.27 3.20
CA LEU A 271 -13.42 15.13 3.17
C LEU A 271 -14.42 14.72 2.11
N VAL A 272 -13.97 14.23 0.95
CA VAL A 272 -14.83 14.09 -0.23
C VAL A 272 -14.93 12.66 -0.80
N ALA A 273 -14.16 11.69 -0.31
CA ALA A 273 -14.10 10.33 -0.89
C ALA A 273 -15.49 9.70 -1.04
N GLY A 274 -16.36 9.77 -0.04
CA GLY A 274 -17.72 9.21 -0.09
C GLY A 274 -18.63 9.79 -1.19
N ARG A 275 -18.28 10.94 -1.78
CA ARG A 275 -18.99 11.52 -2.93
C ARG A 275 -18.36 11.15 -4.27
N MET A 276 -17.11 10.71 -4.26
CA MET A 276 -16.28 10.51 -5.46
C MET A 276 -16.10 9.03 -5.83
N GLU A 277 -16.07 8.13 -4.85
CA GLU A 277 -15.67 6.72 -5.00
C GLU A 277 -16.49 5.95 -6.06
N ARG A 278 -17.79 6.29 -6.20
CA ARG A 278 -18.70 5.68 -7.18
C ARG A 278 -18.85 6.48 -8.48
N ARG A 279 -18.06 7.53 -8.66
CA ARG A 279 -18.08 8.37 -9.86
C ARG A 279 -16.94 7.98 -10.80
N VAL A 280 -17.20 7.95 -12.09
CA VAL A 280 -16.20 7.64 -13.13
C VAL A 280 -15.16 8.74 -13.25
N TRP A 281 -15.63 10.00 -13.21
CA TRP A 281 -14.79 11.15 -13.53
C TRP A 281 -13.50 11.31 -12.69
N PRO A 282 -13.45 10.96 -11.37
CA PRO A 282 -12.21 11.12 -10.62
C PRO A 282 -11.09 10.19 -11.11
N TYR A 283 -11.45 8.98 -11.53
CA TYR A 283 -10.47 8.02 -12.09
C TYR A 283 -9.99 8.46 -13.46
N VAL A 284 -10.92 8.91 -14.33
CA VAL A 284 -10.57 9.44 -15.64
C VAL A 284 -9.73 10.70 -15.50
N ALA A 285 -10.09 11.61 -14.60
CA ALA A 285 -9.32 12.82 -14.31
C ALA A 285 -7.92 12.48 -13.79
N SER A 286 -7.80 11.50 -12.85
CA SER A 286 -6.49 11.05 -12.37
C SER A 286 -5.62 10.46 -13.49
N GLY A 287 -6.21 9.68 -14.40
CA GLY A 287 -5.51 9.16 -15.57
C GLY A 287 -5.01 10.28 -16.50
N LEU A 288 -5.86 11.26 -16.82
CA LEU A 288 -5.48 12.42 -17.63
C LEU A 288 -4.39 13.26 -16.96
N VAL A 289 -4.55 13.54 -15.66
CA VAL A 289 -3.57 14.27 -14.86
C VAL A 289 -2.24 13.51 -14.79
N SER A 290 -2.26 12.17 -14.72
CA SER A 290 -1.05 11.35 -14.79
C SER A 290 -0.36 11.46 -16.14
N LEU A 291 -1.10 11.46 -17.27
CA LEU A 291 -0.53 11.66 -18.59
C LEU A 291 0.09 13.06 -18.72
N LEU A 292 -0.57 14.10 -18.20
CA LEU A 292 -0.02 15.46 -18.15
C LEU A 292 1.24 15.51 -17.28
N GLY A 293 1.28 14.83 -16.15
CA GLY A 293 2.46 14.72 -15.29
C GLY A 293 3.62 14.04 -16.01
N ILE A 294 3.38 12.92 -16.69
CA ILE A 294 4.40 12.24 -17.50
C ILE A 294 4.91 13.16 -18.61
N GLY A 295 4.01 13.82 -19.33
CA GLY A 295 4.37 14.80 -20.37
C GLY A 295 5.20 15.96 -19.83
N GLY A 296 4.85 16.50 -18.66
CA GLY A 296 5.59 17.60 -18.01
C GLY A 296 7.00 17.19 -17.55
N ILE A 297 7.20 15.91 -17.14
CA ILE A 297 8.55 15.38 -16.90
C ILE A 297 9.38 15.41 -18.21
N MET A 298 8.77 15.10 -19.35
CA MET A 298 9.44 15.09 -20.65
C MET A 298 9.76 16.50 -21.15
N VAL A 299 8.96 17.52 -20.79
CA VAL A 299 9.25 18.93 -21.12
C VAL A 299 10.53 19.42 -20.45
N GLY A 300 10.85 18.92 -19.26
CA GLY A 300 12.11 19.24 -18.59
C GLY A 300 12.05 20.48 -17.69
N GLY A 301 13.23 20.93 -17.24
CA GLY A 301 13.36 22.12 -16.40
C GLY A 301 12.64 22.01 -15.04
N ALA A 302 12.10 23.13 -14.56
CA ALA A 302 11.36 23.18 -13.30
C ALA A 302 10.05 22.37 -13.33
N TRP A 303 9.52 22.08 -14.52
CA TRP A 303 8.30 21.28 -14.70
C TRP A 303 8.44 19.85 -14.19
N ILE A 304 9.66 19.29 -14.16
CA ILE A 304 9.90 17.93 -13.66
C ILE A 304 9.41 17.77 -12.21
N VAL A 305 9.77 18.72 -11.34
CA VAL A 305 9.41 18.65 -9.91
C VAL A 305 7.90 18.83 -9.71
N VAL A 306 7.30 19.80 -10.41
CA VAL A 306 5.85 20.03 -10.36
C VAL A 306 5.10 18.81 -10.89
N SER A 307 5.53 18.25 -12.00
CA SER A 307 4.92 17.09 -12.64
C SER A 307 5.04 15.82 -11.79
N ALA A 308 6.17 15.64 -11.09
CA ALA A 308 6.34 14.57 -10.12
C ALA A 308 5.32 14.68 -8.96
N ALA A 309 5.12 15.89 -8.40
CA ALA A 309 4.10 16.12 -7.38
C ALA A 309 2.68 15.82 -7.88
N VAL A 310 2.37 16.25 -9.10
CA VAL A 310 1.07 16.01 -9.75
C VAL A 310 0.84 14.51 -9.99
N LEU A 311 1.87 13.78 -10.41
CA LEU A 311 1.80 12.33 -10.59
C LEU A 311 1.57 11.61 -9.26
N GLY A 312 2.26 12.01 -8.21
CA GLY A 312 2.06 11.49 -6.86
C GLY A 312 0.65 11.74 -6.33
N PHE A 313 0.11 12.95 -6.54
CA PHE A 313 -1.28 13.29 -6.21
C PHE A 313 -2.27 12.39 -6.92
N ALA A 314 -2.15 12.22 -8.23
CA ALA A 314 -3.06 11.42 -9.05
C ALA A 314 -3.00 9.92 -8.67
N ALA A 315 -1.80 9.40 -8.42
CA ALA A 315 -1.60 8.02 -7.97
C ALA A 315 -2.27 7.76 -6.62
N ALA A 316 -2.07 8.65 -5.63
CA ALA A 316 -2.70 8.52 -4.31
C ALA A 316 -4.23 8.69 -4.38
N ALA A 317 -4.74 9.62 -5.18
CA ALA A 317 -6.18 9.80 -5.36
C ALA A 317 -6.81 8.52 -5.93
N THR A 318 -6.21 7.94 -6.96
CA THR A 318 -6.67 6.66 -7.54
C THR A 318 -6.56 5.52 -6.54
N LEU A 319 -5.45 5.41 -5.82
CA LEU A 319 -5.24 4.38 -4.79
C LEU A 319 -6.37 4.38 -3.75
N ILE A 320 -6.64 5.54 -3.15
CA ILE A 320 -7.64 5.68 -2.08
C ILE A 320 -9.04 5.33 -2.58
N LEU A 321 -9.42 5.85 -3.75
CA LEU A 321 -10.73 5.59 -4.33
C LEU A 321 -10.88 4.12 -4.77
N ALA A 322 -9.85 3.53 -5.39
CA ALA A 322 -9.88 2.15 -5.85
C ALA A 322 -9.95 1.14 -4.69
N LEU A 323 -9.29 1.43 -3.57
CA LEU A 323 -9.33 0.57 -2.37
C LEU A 323 -10.73 0.49 -1.73
N ALA A 324 -11.61 1.45 -1.96
CA ALA A 324 -13.00 1.41 -1.51
C ALA A 324 -13.89 0.51 -2.38
N LEU A 325 -13.54 0.32 -3.67
CA LEU A 325 -14.40 -0.35 -4.65
C LEU A 325 -14.79 -1.79 -4.30
N PRO A 326 -13.91 -2.68 -3.81
CA PRO A 326 -14.32 -4.03 -3.41
C PRO A 326 -15.44 -4.01 -2.37
N SER A 327 -15.32 -3.12 -1.37
CA SER A 327 -16.34 -2.97 -0.32
C SER A 327 -17.66 -2.42 -0.82
N LEU A 328 -17.66 -1.69 -1.93
CA LEU A 328 -18.85 -1.04 -2.50
C LEU A 328 -19.53 -1.88 -3.58
N LEU A 329 -18.77 -2.70 -4.29
CA LEU A 329 -19.23 -3.39 -5.49
C LEU A 329 -19.42 -4.89 -5.31
N SER A 330 -18.87 -5.49 -4.23
CA SER A 330 -18.98 -6.93 -3.97
C SER A 330 -19.98 -7.23 -2.85
N PRO A 331 -20.59 -8.42 -2.80
CA PRO A 331 -21.34 -8.91 -1.64
C PRO A 331 -20.49 -8.88 -0.37
N ALA A 332 -21.12 -8.76 0.81
CA ALA A 332 -20.39 -8.59 2.07
C ALA A 332 -19.48 -9.78 2.42
N ASP A 333 -19.91 -10.97 2.10
CA ASP A 333 -19.22 -12.24 2.30
C ASP A 333 -18.09 -12.49 1.29
N ASP A 334 -18.07 -11.75 0.16
CA ASP A 334 -17.11 -11.92 -0.91
C ASP A 334 -16.03 -10.81 -0.98
N VAL A 335 -16.19 -9.72 -0.23
CA VAL A 335 -15.25 -8.58 -0.24
C VAL A 335 -13.79 -9.03 -0.05
N HIS A 336 -13.54 -9.97 0.85
CA HIS A 336 -12.18 -10.43 1.14
C HIS A 336 -11.52 -11.16 -0.05
N ARG A 337 -12.29 -11.96 -0.82
CA ARG A 337 -11.80 -12.66 -2.00
C ARG A 337 -11.49 -11.70 -3.14
N VAL A 338 -12.43 -10.80 -3.42
CA VAL A 338 -12.26 -9.76 -4.45
C VAL A 338 -11.09 -8.85 -4.12
N THR A 339 -10.97 -8.42 -2.84
CA THR A 339 -9.86 -7.57 -2.39
C THR A 339 -8.52 -8.30 -2.52
N ALA A 340 -8.43 -9.56 -2.11
CA ALA A 340 -7.21 -10.34 -2.21
C ALA A 340 -6.74 -10.49 -3.67
N ALA A 341 -7.66 -10.83 -4.58
CA ALA A 341 -7.36 -10.93 -6.00
C ALA A 341 -6.96 -9.57 -6.61
N MET A 342 -7.68 -8.50 -6.24
CA MET A 342 -7.35 -7.14 -6.65
C MET A 342 -5.91 -6.76 -6.25
N PHE A 343 -5.48 -7.08 -5.03
CA PHE A 343 -4.11 -6.82 -4.59
C PHE A 343 -3.09 -7.69 -5.32
N THR A 344 -3.37 -8.97 -5.55
CA THR A 344 -2.48 -9.84 -6.33
C THR A 344 -2.23 -9.27 -7.72
N ILE A 345 -3.29 -8.91 -8.47
CA ILE A 345 -3.17 -8.31 -9.81
C ILE A 345 -2.43 -6.97 -9.73
N SER A 346 -2.81 -6.14 -8.76
CA SER A 346 -2.23 -4.80 -8.61
C SER A 346 -0.74 -4.84 -8.33
N TYR A 347 -0.27 -5.62 -7.36
CA TYR A 347 1.16 -5.70 -7.05
C TYR A 347 1.94 -6.45 -8.12
N SER A 348 1.35 -7.44 -8.79
CA SER A 348 1.96 -8.03 -9.99
C SER A 348 2.20 -6.98 -11.08
N THR A 349 1.21 -6.12 -11.33
CA THR A 349 1.36 -5.00 -12.27
C THR A 349 2.45 -4.02 -11.80
N ALA A 350 2.48 -3.70 -10.51
CA ALA A 350 3.47 -2.79 -9.93
C ALA A 350 4.90 -3.32 -9.99
N VAL A 351 5.10 -4.64 -9.96
CA VAL A 351 6.41 -5.29 -10.12
C VAL A 351 6.80 -5.42 -11.59
N LEU A 352 5.85 -5.78 -12.45
CA LEU A 352 6.13 -6.02 -13.87
C LEU A 352 6.36 -4.72 -14.66
N THR A 353 5.63 -3.64 -14.33
CA THR A 353 5.73 -2.39 -15.10
C THR A 353 7.13 -1.77 -15.06
N PRO A 354 7.83 -1.65 -13.91
CA PRO A 354 9.22 -1.19 -13.91
C PRO A 354 10.15 -2.06 -14.75
N ILE A 355 9.95 -3.39 -14.75
CA ILE A 355 10.76 -4.33 -15.56
C ILE A 355 10.55 -4.04 -17.05
N VAL A 356 9.29 -3.88 -17.48
CA VAL A 356 8.97 -3.53 -18.88
C VAL A 356 9.49 -2.14 -19.24
N SER A 357 9.47 -1.19 -18.30
CA SER A 357 10.03 0.16 -18.48
C SER A 357 11.54 0.13 -18.70
N GLY A 358 12.27 -0.65 -17.89
CA GLY A 358 13.70 -0.87 -18.09
C GLY A 358 14.01 -1.51 -19.43
N LEU A 359 13.27 -2.57 -19.79
CA LEU A 359 13.42 -3.23 -21.08
C LEU A 359 13.13 -2.28 -22.25
N ALA A 360 12.12 -1.41 -22.15
CA ALA A 360 11.80 -0.43 -23.18
C ALA A 360 12.96 0.56 -23.38
N TRP A 361 13.59 0.99 -22.29
CA TRP A 361 14.79 1.84 -22.35
C TRP A 361 15.96 1.10 -22.98
N ASP A 362 16.29 -0.12 -22.50
CA ASP A 362 17.43 -0.90 -23.01
C ASP A 362 17.32 -1.20 -24.50
N LEU A 363 16.11 -1.56 -24.97
CA LEU A 363 15.88 -1.89 -26.38
C LEU A 363 15.91 -0.67 -27.32
N THR A 364 15.48 0.49 -26.84
CA THR A 364 15.41 1.72 -27.66
C THR A 364 16.64 2.60 -27.54
N GLY A 365 17.41 2.47 -26.47
CA GLY A 365 18.52 3.37 -26.11
C GLY A 365 18.05 4.76 -25.67
N VAL A 366 16.74 5.00 -25.49
CA VAL A 366 16.15 6.31 -25.23
C VAL A 366 15.46 6.33 -23.87
N ALA A 367 15.96 7.10 -22.91
CA ALA A 367 15.43 7.17 -21.55
C ALA A 367 13.92 7.47 -21.45
N PRO A 368 13.34 8.38 -22.27
CA PRO A 368 11.88 8.59 -22.30
C PRO A 368 11.05 7.34 -22.54
N ALA A 369 11.59 6.31 -23.20
CA ALA A 369 10.87 5.06 -23.44
C ALA A 369 10.46 4.33 -22.15
N ALA A 370 11.20 4.51 -21.06
CA ALA A 370 10.85 3.97 -19.75
C ALA A 370 9.49 4.48 -19.22
N PHE A 371 9.03 5.65 -19.69
CA PHE A 371 7.75 6.23 -19.28
C PHE A 371 6.56 5.79 -20.13
N VAL A 372 6.78 5.08 -21.24
CA VAL A 372 5.69 4.56 -22.09
C VAL A 372 4.81 3.59 -21.34
N PRO A 373 5.33 2.59 -20.59
CA PRO A 373 4.47 1.69 -19.78
C PRO A 373 3.66 2.43 -18.71
N LEU A 374 4.21 3.54 -18.14
CA LEU A 374 3.45 4.38 -17.21
C LEU A 374 2.27 5.06 -17.92
N ALA A 375 2.52 5.61 -19.11
CA ALA A 375 1.47 6.24 -19.90
C ALA A 375 0.37 5.22 -20.29
N LEU A 376 0.76 3.99 -20.64
CA LEU A 376 -0.20 2.91 -20.87
C LEU A 376 -1.03 2.57 -19.62
N CYS A 377 -0.43 2.55 -18.43
CA CYS A 377 -1.17 2.39 -17.17
C CYS A 377 -2.20 3.52 -16.97
N ALA A 378 -1.84 4.75 -17.26
CA ALA A 378 -2.78 5.88 -17.19
C ALA A 378 -3.93 5.74 -18.19
N VAL A 379 -3.66 5.26 -19.41
CA VAL A 379 -4.70 4.96 -20.42
C VAL A 379 -5.59 3.81 -19.95
N VAL A 380 -5.02 2.74 -19.39
CA VAL A 380 -5.77 1.61 -18.81
C VAL A 380 -6.74 2.12 -17.73
N LEU A 381 -6.30 3.00 -16.86
CA LEU A 381 -7.15 3.62 -15.84
C LEU A 381 -8.33 4.38 -16.46
N ILE A 382 -8.09 5.19 -17.48
CA ILE A 382 -9.12 5.98 -18.19
C ILE A 382 -10.15 5.05 -18.85
N VAL A 383 -9.69 3.97 -19.50
CA VAL A 383 -10.56 3.06 -20.26
C VAL A 383 -11.34 2.12 -19.33
N LEU A 384 -10.73 1.61 -18.25
CA LEU A 384 -11.38 0.63 -17.38
C LEU A 384 -12.34 1.27 -16.37
N ALA A 385 -12.11 2.49 -15.91
CA ALA A 385 -12.96 3.12 -14.91
C ALA A 385 -14.46 3.19 -15.33
N PRO A 386 -14.82 3.58 -16.56
CA PRO A 386 -16.21 3.52 -17.01
C PRO A 386 -16.82 2.12 -16.94
N SER A 387 -16.07 1.10 -17.35
CA SER A 387 -16.59 -0.28 -17.41
C SER A 387 -16.94 -0.88 -16.05
N VAL A 388 -16.38 -0.34 -14.96
CA VAL A 388 -16.67 -0.80 -13.59
C VAL A 388 -17.84 -0.06 -12.96
N LEU A 389 -17.96 1.23 -13.25
CA LEU A 389 -18.84 2.14 -12.53
C LEU A 389 -20.16 2.42 -13.28
N PHE A 390 -20.20 2.25 -14.62
CA PHE A 390 -21.44 2.37 -15.41
C PHE A 390 -22.27 1.08 -15.42
N ASP A 391 -21.66 -0.09 -15.33
CA ASP A 391 -22.35 -1.39 -15.52
C ASP A 391 -23.28 -1.76 -14.35
N ARG A 392 -23.26 -1.05 -13.22
CA ARG A 392 -24.07 -1.33 -12.03
C ARG A 392 -25.03 -0.21 -11.62
N GLY A 393 -25.31 0.70 -12.52
CA GLY A 393 -26.36 1.73 -12.39
C GLY A 393 -27.72 1.34 -12.97
N ARG A 394 -27.87 0.06 -13.40
CA ARG A 394 -29.14 -0.53 -13.86
C ARG A 394 -29.67 -1.56 -12.89
#